data_c94b60dc2d91596ac695851ac92a94e1
#
_entry.id   c94b60dc2d91596ac695851ac92a94e1
#
_cell.length_a   1.000
_cell.length_b   1.000
_cell.length_c   1.000
_cell.angle_alpha   90.00
_cell.angle_beta   90.00
_cell.angle_gamma   90.00
#
_symmetry.space_group_name_H-M   'P 1'
#
loop_
_entity.id
_entity.type
_entity.pdbx_description
1 polymer ?
#
loop_
_entity_poly.entity_id
_entity_poly.type
_entity_poly.pdbx_seq_one_letter_code
_entity_poly.pdbx_strand_id
1 'polypeptide(L)'
;MPDNDSEQENYSIDDMMDRLRTRGEGPRDGEPRLVTRDDGSQMYRMRKRKRRSQQPKKEKEKRRQRFRVAQVVAVVALVLLAGLAVLGGVVYLNSSAYRDIVLGRIRDWTGAEPQLTQFRVSPVGAAARSVELNWPESSMLASLKVDAVGADLHLSSIFGGAWKGAEMTGASGKLVLRRPEAPSVAPPARPSGECPFQFRYRIPKLTVLMGGQERPQVRLHESESSLIVLDPAAATANLQLEGGTLNVAGLGDFGLEFASLQFEGGGVRVGTARLTAGKDGEGEIEILNPHQTALDLGGGQSELVLRVQRMPLGVLLGPSFGEWLSAEVESPEGEGDGYFRFRTAEVPVFSCRIPFRATASSEPKVGALPLLGILADEMEEPWYQAPRFDVEAKGLLVRDGGMSGVDELRLESRGRLILAGRVMADAAGKLEGRLQVGLPDAALAEASPPFRSIFKRREAGHAWATVNISGNGRQPVDDLQQQLEAAETTVAPGSGGAESVEDAFRELTTPGSR
;
A
#
# COMPACT_ATOMS: atom_id res chain seq x y z
N MET A 1 30.16 -34.94 11.55
CA MET A 1 30.76 -34.88 12.90
C MET A 1 31.33 -36.24 13.19
N PRO A 2 32.64 -36.39 13.39
CA PRO A 2 33.17 -37.45 14.19
C PRO A 2 33.71 -36.87 15.50
N ASP A 3 33.27 -37.50 16.55
CA ASP A 3 33.74 -37.28 17.92
C ASP A 3 35.22 -37.54 18.01
N ASN A 4 35.95 -36.60 18.56
CA ASN A 4 37.37 -36.72 18.89
C ASN A 4 37.47 -36.80 20.42
N ASP A 5 37.13 -37.99 20.93
CA ASP A 5 37.47 -38.36 22.32
C ASP A 5 38.98 -38.48 22.44
N SER A 6 39.65 -37.44 22.87
CA SER A 6 40.99 -37.53 23.38
C SER A 6 40.92 -38.13 24.80
N GLU A 7 41.09 -39.46 24.90
CA GLU A 7 41.35 -40.15 26.16
C GLU A 7 42.54 -39.48 26.83
N GLN A 8 42.30 -38.74 27.90
CA GLN A 8 43.34 -38.35 28.83
C GLN A 8 43.79 -39.60 29.56
N GLU A 9 44.98 -40.12 29.16
CA GLU A 9 45.66 -41.16 29.91
C GLU A 9 45.98 -40.64 31.31
N ASN A 10 45.21 -41.05 32.28
CA ASN A 10 45.43 -40.81 33.70
C ASN A 10 46.55 -41.74 34.14
N TYR A 11 47.80 -41.25 34.16
CA TYR A 11 48.95 -41.97 34.78
C TYR A 11 48.72 -42.00 36.28
N SER A 12 48.79 -43.25 36.85
CA SER A 12 48.76 -43.48 38.28
C SER A 12 49.97 -42.87 38.90
N ILE A 13 49.84 -42.33 40.13
CA ILE A 13 50.94 -41.79 40.93
C ILE A 13 52.02 -42.85 41.13
N ASP A 14 51.69 -44.13 41.20
CA ASP A 14 52.58 -45.26 41.32
C ASP A 14 53.49 -45.47 40.09
N ASP A 15 52.91 -45.30 38.87
CA ASP A 15 53.73 -45.34 37.63
C ASP A 15 54.71 -44.18 37.52
N MET A 16 54.40 -43.05 38.08
CA MET A 16 55.29 -41.91 38.11
C MET A 16 56.41 -42.13 39.15
N MET A 17 56.09 -42.74 40.28
CA MET A 17 57.08 -43.07 41.32
C MET A 17 58.01 -44.19 40.88
N ASP A 18 57.52 -45.18 40.13
CA ASP A 18 58.38 -46.24 39.58
C ASP A 18 59.33 -45.72 38.49
N ARG A 19 58.90 -44.79 37.65
CA ARG A 19 59.75 -44.10 36.67
C ARG A 19 60.84 -43.23 37.38
N LEU A 20 60.52 -42.68 38.54
CA LEU A 20 61.52 -41.94 39.34
C LEU A 20 62.48 -42.86 40.04
N ARG A 21 62.09 -44.05 40.51
CA ARG A 21 62.96 -45.09 41.08
C ARG A 21 63.95 -45.66 40.06
N THR A 22 63.44 -46.01 38.87
CA THR A 22 64.31 -46.57 37.80
C THR A 22 65.25 -45.52 37.21
N ARG A 23 65.03 -44.22 37.42
CA ARG A 23 65.91 -43.15 36.96
C ARG A 23 67.11 -42.93 37.95
N GLY A 24 67.11 -43.54 39.16
CA GLY A 24 68.12 -43.39 40.16
C GLY A 24 69.23 -44.40 40.08
N GLU A 25 69.06 -45.52 39.36
CA GLU A 25 70.04 -46.64 39.32
C GLU A 25 70.89 -46.66 38.03
N GLY A 26 71.12 -45.52 37.42
CA GLY A 26 72.15 -45.40 36.39
C GLY A 26 73.57 -45.38 37.04
N PRO A 27 74.54 -46.05 36.46
CA PRO A 27 75.90 -46.11 37.05
C PRO A 27 76.43 -44.72 37.31
N ARG A 28 76.82 -44.43 38.55
CA ARG A 28 77.42 -43.15 39.00
C ARG A 28 78.63 -42.83 38.13
N ASP A 29 78.53 -41.86 37.27
CA ASP A 29 79.62 -41.34 36.44
C ASP A 29 80.73 -40.77 37.36
N GLY A 30 81.72 -41.51 37.59
CA GLY A 30 82.88 -41.07 38.38
C GLY A 30 83.72 -42.18 38.96
N GLU A 31 83.26 -43.42 38.90
CA GLU A 31 84.09 -44.52 39.40
C GLU A 31 85.19 -44.86 38.40
N PRO A 32 86.45 -45.03 38.95
CA PRO A 32 87.60 -45.40 38.14
C PRO A 32 87.44 -46.82 37.61
N ARG A 33 87.43 -46.99 36.31
CA ARG A 33 87.32 -48.29 35.65
C ARG A 33 88.68 -48.88 35.46
N LEU A 34 88.91 -50.07 36.02
CA LEU A 34 90.16 -50.83 35.86
C LEU A 34 90.23 -51.30 34.40
N VAL A 35 91.23 -50.88 33.66
CA VAL A 35 91.50 -51.31 32.29
C VAL A 35 92.87 -51.98 32.30
N THR A 36 92.91 -53.25 31.89
CA THR A 36 94.12 -54.02 31.67
C THR A 36 94.73 -53.63 30.32
N ARG A 37 95.97 -53.21 30.32
CA ARG A 37 96.76 -52.94 29.12
C ARG A 37 97.22 -54.25 28.52
N ASP A 38 97.62 -54.24 27.22
CA ASP A 38 98.12 -55.39 26.49
C ASP A 38 99.43 -55.97 27.04
N ASP A 39 100.11 -55.26 27.97
CA ASP A 39 101.28 -55.70 28.69
C ASP A 39 100.96 -56.39 30.03
N GLY A 40 99.66 -56.65 30.33
CA GLY A 40 99.25 -57.31 31.58
C GLY A 40 99.15 -56.37 32.81
N SER A 41 99.54 -55.14 32.73
CA SER A 41 99.44 -54.16 33.84
C SER A 41 98.03 -53.58 33.96
N GLN A 42 97.53 -53.50 35.20
CA GLN A 42 96.23 -52.93 35.50
C GLN A 42 96.36 -51.42 35.87
N MET A 43 95.62 -50.53 35.13
CA MET A 43 95.60 -49.10 35.46
C MET A 43 94.15 -48.60 35.59
N TYR A 44 93.89 -47.72 36.57
CA TYR A 44 92.63 -47.03 36.74
C TYR A 44 92.56 -45.87 35.77
N ARG A 45 91.61 -45.94 34.82
CA ARG A 45 91.32 -44.85 33.82
C ARG A 45 90.19 -43.98 34.34
N MET A 46 90.55 -42.78 34.82
CA MET A 46 89.51 -41.76 35.14
C MET A 46 89.03 -41.09 33.87
N ARG A 47 87.72 -41.15 33.65
CA ARG A 47 87.09 -40.41 32.55
C ARG A 47 87.20 -38.92 32.82
N LYS A 48 87.96 -38.18 32.01
CA LYS A 48 88.02 -36.72 32.09
C LYS A 48 86.62 -36.20 31.78
N ARG A 49 85.93 -35.53 32.74
CA ARG A 49 84.71 -34.78 32.51
C ARG A 49 84.98 -33.77 31.41
N LYS A 50 84.29 -33.94 30.23
CA LYS A 50 84.22 -32.89 29.21
C LYS A 50 83.58 -31.66 29.85
N ARG A 51 84.38 -30.61 30.12
CA ARG A 51 83.83 -29.30 30.51
C ARG A 51 82.81 -28.89 29.41
N ARG A 52 81.49 -28.92 29.72
CA ARG A 52 80.44 -28.35 28.85
C ARG A 52 80.78 -26.87 28.73
N SER A 53 81.29 -26.47 27.57
CA SER A 53 81.49 -25.06 27.27
C SER A 53 80.15 -24.34 27.34
N GLN A 54 80.11 -23.16 27.96
CA GLN A 54 78.86 -22.34 28.04
C GLN A 54 78.48 -21.73 26.71
N GLN A 55 79.28 -21.91 25.66
CA GLN A 55 79.04 -21.41 24.31
C GLN A 55 77.72 -21.90 23.65
N PRO A 56 77.31 -23.19 23.75
CA PRO A 56 76.06 -23.62 23.13
C PRO A 56 74.79 -23.01 23.77
N LYS A 57 74.86 -22.53 25.01
CA LYS A 57 73.76 -21.85 25.66
C LYS A 57 73.52 -20.43 25.07
N LYS A 58 74.60 -19.67 24.89
CA LYS A 58 74.52 -18.31 24.28
C LYS A 58 74.10 -18.36 22.84
N GLU A 59 74.44 -19.36 22.05
CA GLU A 59 74.00 -19.55 20.70
C GLU A 59 72.51 -19.96 20.64
N LYS A 60 72.03 -20.81 21.54
CA LYS A 60 70.65 -21.17 21.67
C LYS A 60 69.76 -19.97 22.09
N GLU A 61 70.26 -19.13 23.00
CA GLU A 61 69.55 -17.89 23.39
C GLU A 61 69.52 -16.87 22.28
N LYS A 62 70.62 -16.64 21.55
CA LYS A 62 70.67 -15.80 20.37
C LYS A 62 69.76 -16.34 19.25
N ARG A 63 69.66 -17.66 19.06
CA ARG A 63 68.78 -18.30 18.12
C ARG A 63 67.30 -18.16 18.52
N ARG A 64 67.00 -18.30 19.83
CA ARG A 64 65.63 -18.03 20.35
C ARG A 64 65.27 -16.56 20.28
N GLN A 65 66.18 -15.63 20.56
CA GLN A 65 65.88 -14.19 20.36
C GLN A 65 65.66 -13.84 18.89
N ARG A 66 66.51 -14.35 17.98
CA ARG A 66 66.32 -14.16 16.54
C ARG A 66 65.00 -14.77 16.07
N PHE A 67 64.59 -15.92 16.60
CA PHE A 67 63.29 -16.54 16.27
C PHE A 67 62.11 -15.74 16.82
N ARG A 68 62.20 -15.19 18.04
CA ARG A 68 61.19 -14.27 18.59
C ARG A 68 61.09 -12.98 17.80
N VAL A 69 62.21 -12.39 17.44
CA VAL A 69 62.23 -11.19 16.59
C VAL A 69 61.63 -11.50 15.20
N ALA A 70 62.00 -12.64 14.62
CA ALA A 70 61.41 -13.08 13.34
C ALA A 70 59.89 -13.33 13.44
N GLN A 71 59.40 -13.91 14.54
CA GLN A 71 57.97 -14.06 14.81
C GLN A 71 57.25 -12.72 14.94
N VAL A 72 57.81 -11.76 15.69
CA VAL A 72 57.25 -10.40 15.82
C VAL A 72 57.24 -9.70 14.48
N VAL A 73 58.32 -9.77 13.71
CA VAL A 73 58.39 -9.19 12.37
C VAL A 73 57.38 -9.86 11.44
N ALA A 74 57.22 -11.18 11.51
CA ALA A 74 56.23 -11.91 10.71
C ALA A 74 54.80 -11.52 11.10
N VAL A 75 54.48 -11.37 12.38
CA VAL A 75 53.16 -10.89 12.85
C VAL A 75 52.93 -9.45 12.41
N VAL A 76 53.89 -8.56 12.55
CA VAL A 76 53.76 -7.17 12.08
C VAL A 76 53.57 -7.11 10.55
N ALA A 77 54.36 -7.91 9.81
CA ALA A 77 54.23 -8.00 8.36
C ALA A 77 52.83 -8.55 7.95
N LEU A 78 52.33 -9.55 8.69
CA LEU A 78 51.00 -10.13 8.45
C LEU A 78 49.87 -9.10 8.74
N VAL A 79 50.02 -8.34 9.84
CA VAL A 79 49.08 -7.26 10.17
C VAL A 79 49.12 -6.15 9.12
N LEU A 80 50.30 -5.76 8.64
CA LEU A 80 50.46 -4.78 7.58
C LEU A 80 49.89 -5.28 6.25
N LEU A 81 50.10 -6.52 5.88
CA LEU A 81 49.51 -7.15 4.69
C LEU A 81 48.00 -7.24 4.80
N ALA A 82 47.46 -7.60 5.96
CA ALA A 82 46.03 -7.61 6.22
C ALA A 82 45.45 -6.19 6.11
N GLY A 83 46.10 -5.18 6.67
CA GLY A 83 45.74 -3.78 6.55
C GLY A 83 45.74 -3.29 5.09
N LEU A 84 46.78 -3.63 4.32
CA LEU A 84 46.83 -3.32 2.88
C LEU A 84 45.77 -4.06 2.07
N ALA A 85 45.48 -5.30 2.41
CA ALA A 85 44.39 -6.06 1.75
C ALA A 85 43.02 -5.43 2.02
N VAL A 86 42.76 -5.01 3.27
CA VAL A 86 41.52 -4.29 3.61
C VAL A 86 41.46 -2.96 2.88
N LEU A 87 42.54 -2.19 2.89
CA LEU A 87 42.58 -0.91 2.15
C LEU A 87 42.36 -1.10 0.63
N GLY A 88 43.08 -2.07 0.05
CA GLY A 88 42.89 -2.44 -1.37
C GLY A 88 41.48 -2.91 -1.67
N GLY A 89 40.86 -3.68 -0.77
CA GLY A 89 39.48 -4.11 -0.83
C GLY A 89 38.52 -2.92 -0.84
N VAL A 90 38.69 -1.97 0.09
CA VAL A 90 37.85 -0.76 0.17
C VAL A 90 38.01 0.09 -1.09
N VAL A 91 39.23 0.28 -1.61
CA VAL A 91 39.48 1.01 -2.86
C VAL A 91 38.81 0.31 -4.04
N TYR A 92 38.91 -1.01 -4.14
CA TYR A 92 38.26 -1.79 -5.19
C TYR A 92 36.73 -1.68 -5.12
N LEU A 93 36.12 -1.85 -3.94
CA LEU A 93 34.68 -1.76 -3.73
C LEU A 93 34.11 -0.36 -4.08
N ASN A 94 34.93 0.68 -4.02
CA ASN A 94 34.56 2.05 -4.43
C ASN A 94 35.03 2.43 -5.84
N SER A 95 35.58 1.49 -6.60
CA SER A 95 35.98 1.71 -7.98
C SER A 95 34.79 1.72 -8.95
N SER A 96 34.97 2.33 -10.12
CA SER A 96 33.97 2.29 -11.20
C SER A 96 33.67 0.86 -11.64
N ALA A 97 34.68 0.00 -11.72
CA ALA A 97 34.53 -1.40 -12.11
C ALA A 97 33.59 -2.19 -11.19
N TYR A 98 33.71 -1.99 -9.87
CA TYR A 98 32.80 -2.64 -8.93
C TYR A 98 31.39 -2.05 -8.99
N ARG A 99 31.29 -0.74 -9.16
CA ARG A 99 30.01 -0.07 -9.37
C ARG A 99 29.28 -0.62 -10.59
N ASP A 100 29.97 -0.84 -11.70
CA ASP A 100 29.40 -1.40 -12.92
C ASP A 100 28.89 -2.83 -12.72
N ILE A 101 29.61 -3.64 -11.92
CA ILE A 101 29.14 -4.97 -11.51
C ILE A 101 27.84 -4.88 -10.70
N VAL A 102 27.75 -3.95 -9.74
CA VAL A 102 26.53 -3.73 -8.95
C VAL A 102 25.38 -3.29 -9.83
N LEU A 103 25.61 -2.32 -10.73
CA LEU A 103 24.61 -1.87 -11.70
C LEU A 103 24.13 -3.01 -12.61
N GLY A 104 25.05 -3.84 -13.12
CA GLY A 104 24.70 -5.01 -13.90
C GLY A 104 23.79 -5.97 -13.13
N ARG A 105 24.12 -6.30 -11.88
CA ARG A 105 23.31 -7.17 -11.03
C ARG A 105 21.92 -6.60 -10.74
N ILE A 106 21.80 -5.28 -10.50
CA ILE A 106 20.51 -4.62 -10.32
C ILE A 106 19.70 -4.73 -11.61
N ARG A 107 20.32 -4.43 -12.77
CA ARG A 107 19.67 -4.54 -14.09
C ARG A 107 19.16 -5.97 -14.34
N ASP A 108 20.02 -6.97 -14.18
CA ASP A 108 19.70 -8.37 -14.45
C ASP A 108 18.57 -8.88 -13.56
N TRP A 109 18.52 -8.37 -12.32
CA TRP A 109 17.50 -8.76 -11.34
C TRP A 109 16.18 -8.03 -11.50
N THR A 110 16.23 -6.70 -11.68
CA THR A 110 15.02 -5.84 -11.69
C THR A 110 14.43 -5.65 -13.10
N GLY A 111 15.21 -5.90 -14.14
CA GLY A 111 14.88 -5.54 -15.52
C GLY A 111 14.85 -4.03 -15.76
N ALA A 112 15.29 -3.22 -14.80
CA ALA A 112 15.36 -1.78 -14.88
C ALA A 112 16.77 -1.32 -15.26
N GLU A 113 16.87 -0.13 -15.88
CA GLU A 113 18.14 0.57 -16.06
C GLU A 113 18.47 1.34 -14.77
N PRO A 114 19.47 0.87 -13.98
CA PRO A 114 19.79 1.49 -12.70
C PRO A 114 20.77 2.66 -12.85
N GLN A 115 20.59 3.69 -12.03
CA GLN A 115 21.53 4.79 -11.86
C GLN A 115 21.82 4.97 -10.36
N LEU A 116 23.12 4.99 -10.02
CA LEU A 116 23.61 5.21 -8.65
C LEU A 116 24.40 6.51 -8.59
N THR A 117 24.01 7.40 -7.69
CA THR A 117 24.72 8.66 -7.47
C THR A 117 25.49 8.61 -6.16
N GLN A 118 26.76 8.96 -6.18
CA GLN A 118 27.65 8.99 -5.01
C GLN A 118 27.66 7.67 -4.22
N PHE A 119 27.73 6.56 -4.95
CA PHE A 119 27.79 5.22 -4.36
C PHE A 119 29.11 5.01 -3.60
N ARG A 120 29.00 4.52 -2.37
CA ARG A 120 30.14 4.19 -1.48
C ARG A 120 29.88 2.89 -0.74
N VAL A 121 30.90 2.07 -0.65
CA VAL A 121 30.90 0.83 0.14
C VAL A 121 31.95 0.92 1.23
N SER A 122 31.56 0.58 2.44
CA SER A 122 32.43 0.47 3.62
C SER A 122 32.41 -0.97 4.14
N PRO A 123 33.30 -1.35 5.07
CA PRO A 123 33.28 -2.69 5.66
C PRO A 123 31.98 -3.07 6.41
N VAL A 124 31.18 -2.09 6.79
CA VAL A 124 29.96 -2.27 7.61
C VAL A 124 28.68 -1.88 6.90
N GLY A 125 28.77 -1.36 5.66
CA GLY A 125 27.57 -0.94 4.94
C GLY A 125 27.85 -0.36 3.57
N ALA A 126 26.79 -0.11 2.82
CA ALA A 126 26.81 0.62 1.57
C ALA A 126 25.87 1.83 1.66
N ALA A 127 26.23 2.90 0.95
CA ALA A 127 25.41 4.09 0.87
C ALA A 127 25.43 4.67 -0.56
N ALA A 128 24.29 5.25 -0.95
CA ALA A 128 24.19 6.03 -2.18
C ALA A 128 23.37 7.29 -1.91
N ARG A 129 23.72 8.42 -2.54
CA ARG A 129 22.91 9.63 -2.44
C ARG A 129 21.54 9.44 -3.06
N SER A 130 21.49 8.78 -4.22
CA SER A 130 20.23 8.36 -4.82
C SER A 130 20.42 7.10 -5.64
N VAL A 131 19.36 6.30 -5.67
CA VAL A 131 19.18 5.13 -6.53
C VAL A 131 17.97 5.43 -7.41
N GLU A 132 18.14 5.34 -8.72
CA GLU A 132 17.07 5.50 -9.69
C GLU A 132 17.01 4.27 -10.58
N LEU A 133 15.83 3.68 -10.67
CA LEU A 133 15.54 2.53 -11.53
C LEU A 133 14.51 2.97 -12.57
N ASN A 134 14.83 2.80 -13.84
CA ASN A 134 13.95 3.13 -14.96
C ASN A 134 13.64 1.87 -15.74
N TRP A 135 12.35 1.51 -15.82
CA TRP A 135 11.90 0.33 -16.55
C TRP A 135 11.50 0.65 -17.99
N PRO A 136 11.58 -0.32 -18.90
CA PRO A 136 11.14 -0.16 -20.29
C PRO A 136 9.63 0.10 -20.37
N GLU A 137 9.17 0.68 -21.48
CA GLU A 137 7.77 1.10 -21.69
C GLU A 137 6.76 -0.05 -21.65
N SER A 138 7.23 -1.27 -21.89
CA SER A 138 6.43 -2.50 -21.73
C SER A 138 6.15 -2.88 -20.26
N SER A 139 6.77 -2.20 -19.28
CA SER A 139 6.59 -2.47 -17.86
C SER A 139 5.53 -1.54 -17.25
N MET A 140 4.76 -2.10 -16.31
CA MET A 140 3.86 -1.34 -15.44
C MET A 140 4.61 -0.36 -14.53
N LEU A 141 5.81 -0.73 -14.11
CA LEU A 141 6.72 0.15 -13.38
C LEU A 141 7.35 1.11 -14.38
N ALA A 142 7.25 2.42 -14.16
CA ALA A 142 7.93 3.42 -14.97
C ALA A 142 9.28 3.78 -14.37
N SER A 143 9.29 4.25 -13.13
CA SER A 143 10.51 4.59 -12.42
C SER A 143 10.34 4.45 -10.90
N LEU A 144 11.45 4.13 -10.24
CA LEU A 144 11.59 4.22 -8.78
C LEU A 144 12.83 5.05 -8.48
N LYS A 145 12.67 6.15 -7.78
CA LYS A 145 13.77 6.95 -7.26
C LYS A 145 13.73 6.91 -5.74
N VAL A 146 14.85 6.60 -5.14
CA VAL A 146 15.03 6.59 -3.68
C VAL A 146 16.24 7.45 -3.34
N ASP A 147 16.06 8.39 -2.43
CA ASP A 147 17.11 9.30 -1.98
C ASP A 147 17.71 8.86 -0.64
N ALA A 148 18.99 9.14 -0.44
CA ALA A 148 19.77 8.83 0.76
C ALA A 148 19.66 7.35 1.17
N VAL A 149 20.01 6.46 0.25
CA VAL A 149 19.95 5.01 0.47
C VAL A 149 21.13 4.56 1.33
N GLY A 150 20.85 3.79 2.38
CA GLY A 150 21.82 3.12 3.23
C GLY A 150 21.48 1.65 3.40
N ALA A 151 22.47 0.80 3.46
CA ALA A 151 22.31 -0.63 3.72
C ALA A 151 23.36 -1.12 4.71
N ASP A 152 22.92 -1.83 5.75
CA ASP A 152 23.80 -2.53 6.67
C ASP A 152 24.22 -3.86 6.05
N LEU A 153 25.53 -4.01 5.78
CA LEU A 153 26.09 -5.17 5.11
C LEU A 153 26.87 -6.07 6.08
N HIS A 154 26.66 -7.36 5.97
CA HIS A 154 27.59 -8.32 6.58
C HIS A 154 28.83 -8.48 5.71
N LEU A 155 30.02 -8.28 6.29
CA LEU A 155 31.32 -8.32 5.59
C LEU A 155 31.52 -9.60 4.76
N SER A 156 31.03 -10.74 5.26
CA SER A 156 31.09 -12.02 4.56
C SER A 156 30.27 -12.06 3.27
N SER A 157 29.22 -11.25 3.18
CA SER A 157 28.31 -11.23 2.03
C SER A 157 28.85 -10.42 0.85
N ILE A 158 29.71 -9.43 1.09
CA ILE A 158 30.29 -8.59 0.03
C ILE A 158 31.14 -9.43 -0.94
N PHE A 159 31.85 -10.43 -0.42
CA PHE A 159 32.70 -11.32 -1.20
C PHE A 159 31.98 -12.59 -1.69
N GLY A 160 30.78 -12.88 -1.16
CA GLY A 160 30.01 -14.09 -1.44
C GLY A 160 29.07 -14.03 -2.64
N GLY A 161 29.04 -12.93 -3.39
CA GLY A 161 28.20 -12.81 -4.58
C GLY A 161 26.79 -12.25 -4.33
N ALA A 162 26.19 -12.45 -3.15
CA ALA A 162 24.91 -11.86 -2.76
C ALA A 162 25.09 -10.95 -1.55
N TRP A 163 24.58 -9.74 -1.64
CA TRP A 163 24.58 -8.80 -0.51
C TRP A 163 23.46 -9.20 0.46
N LYS A 164 23.87 -9.50 1.69
CA LYS A 164 22.95 -9.87 2.77
C LYS A 164 23.12 -8.91 3.93
N GLY A 165 22.02 -8.45 4.47
CA GLY A 165 22.01 -7.55 5.62
C GLY A 165 20.64 -7.52 6.28
N ALA A 166 20.53 -6.79 7.39
CA ALA A 166 19.28 -6.69 8.12
C ALA A 166 18.28 -5.76 7.39
N GLU A 167 18.73 -4.56 7.03
CA GLU A 167 17.86 -3.53 6.48
C GLU A 167 18.57 -2.69 5.41
N MET A 168 17.81 -2.29 4.40
CA MET A 168 18.18 -1.24 3.45
C MET A 168 17.14 -0.12 3.54
N THR A 169 17.60 1.06 3.92
CA THR A 169 16.73 2.23 4.15
C THR A 169 16.95 3.30 3.11
N GLY A 170 15.89 3.99 2.74
CA GLY A 170 15.95 5.25 1.99
C GLY A 170 15.27 6.35 2.79
N ALA A 171 15.70 7.60 2.69
CA ALA A 171 15.06 8.71 3.40
C ALA A 171 13.71 9.08 2.77
N SER A 172 13.63 9.06 1.46
CA SER A 172 12.41 9.30 0.69
C SER A 172 12.43 8.51 -0.61
N GLY A 173 11.26 8.21 -1.15
CA GLY A 173 11.11 7.50 -2.41
C GLY A 173 9.97 8.03 -3.27
N LYS A 174 10.11 7.87 -4.58
CA LYS A 174 9.06 8.17 -5.56
C LYS A 174 8.95 6.99 -6.52
N LEU A 175 7.82 6.30 -6.47
CA LEU A 175 7.46 5.21 -7.36
C LEU A 175 6.44 5.72 -8.39
N VAL A 176 6.70 5.51 -9.66
CA VAL A 176 5.78 5.87 -10.74
C VAL A 176 5.31 4.59 -11.43
N LEU A 177 4.01 4.41 -11.46
CA LEU A 177 3.33 3.34 -12.18
C LEU A 177 2.69 3.92 -13.44
N ARG A 178 2.79 3.20 -14.54
CA ARG A 178 2.16 3.56 -15.81
C ARG A 178 1.42 2.38 -16.41
N ARG A 179 0.57 2.66 -17.36
CA ARG A 179 0.03 1.63 -18.24
C ARG A 179 1.14 1.18 -19.19
N PRO A 180 1.39 -0.14 -19.36
CA PRO A 180 2.28 -0.64 -20.40
C PRO A 180 1.75 -0.28 -21.79
N GLU A 181 2.60 0.22 -22.68
CA GLU A 181 2.20 0.59 -24.05
C GLU A 181 1.84 -0.62 -24.92
N ALA A 182 2.45 -1.77 -24.64
CA ALA A 182 2.08 -3.03 -25.27
C ALA A 182 1.89 -4.10 -24.19
N PRO A 183 0.84 -4.93 -24.27
CA PRO A 183 0.76 -6.07 -23.38
C PRO A 183 2.02 -6.91 -23.61
N SER A 184 2.78 -7.15 -22.56
CA SER A 184 3.94 -8.03 -22.62
C SER A 184 3.46 -9.41 -23.04
N VAL A 185 3.75 -9.79 -24.26
CA VAL A 185 3.39 -11.11 -24.82
C VAL A 185 4.12 -12.23 -24.10
N ALA A 186 5.18 -11.91 -23.37
CA ALA A 186 5.88 -12.85 -22.52
C ALA A 186 6.09 -12.20 -21.13
N PRO A 187 5.84 -12.94 -20.04
CA PRO A 187 6.27 -12.49 -18.73
C PRO A 187 7.78 -12.23 -18.82
N PRO A 188 8.28 -11.17 -18.15
CA PRO A 188 9.71 -10.89 -18.11
C PRO A 188 10.43 -12.17 -17.71
N ALA A 189 11.50 -12.51 -18.44
CA ALA A 189 12.29 -13.69 -18.14
C ALA A 189 12.64 -13.67 -16.65
N ARG A 190 12.28 -14.73 -15.93
CA ARG A 190 12.58 -14.83 -14.50
C ARG A 190 14.09 -14.67 -14.34
N PRO A 191 14.55 -13.79 -13.44
CA PRO A 191 15.97 -13.69 -13.18
C PRO A 191 16.47 -15.07 -12.76
N SER A 192 17.49 -15.56 -13.44
CA SER A 192 18.10 -16.85 -13.13
C SER A 192 19.03 -16.66 -11.92
N GLY A 193 18.71 -17.27 -10.79
CA GLY A 193 19.57 -17.31 -9.61
C GLY A 193 18.94 -16.71 -8.35
N GLU A 194 19.71 -16.73 -7.25
CA GLU A 194 19.31 -16.09 -5.99
C GLU A 194 19.29 -14.56 -6.13
N CYS A 195 18.37 -13.92 -5.41
CA CYS A 195 18.34 -12.46 -5.30
C CYS A 195 19.70 -11.95 -4.81
N PRO A 196 20.37 -11.08 -5.59
CA PRO A 196 21.68 -10.56 -5.20
C PRO A 196 21.61 -9.60 -4.01
N PHE A 197 20.40 -9.15 -3.62
CA PHE A 197 20.19 -8.19 -2.56
C PHE A 197 19.10 -8.71 -1.59
N GLN A 198 19.53 -9.25 -0.46
CA GLN A 198 18.63 -9.86 0.54
C GLN A 198 18.55 -8.96 1.77
N PHE A 199 17.58 -8.03 1.76
CA PHE A 199 17.33 -7.05 2.81
C PHE A 199 15.83 -6.93 3.07
N ARG A 200 15.49 -6.39 4.25
CA ARG A 200 14.22 -5.70 4.45
C ARG A 200 14.39 -4.27 3.95
N TYR A 201 13.56 -3.85 3.01
CA TYR A 201 13.62 -2.48 2.48
C TYR A 201 12.62 -1.61 3.24
N ARG A 202 13.05 -0.41 3.63
CA ARG A 202 12.20 0.56 4.33
C ARG A 202 12.41 1.96 3.78
N ILE A 203 11.31 2.62 3.45
CA ILE A 203 11.30 4.02 3.00
C ILE A 203 10.23 4.75 3.80
N PRO A 204 10.60 5.61 4.76
CA PRO A 204 9.66 6.33 5.64
C PRO A 204 8.73 7.28 4.90
N LYS A 205 9.14 7.78 3.73
CA LYS A 205 8.38 8.75 2.92
C LYS A 205 8.35 8.29 1.47
N LEU A 206 7.46 7.36 1.17
CA LEU A 206 7.22 6.90 -0.19
C LEU A 206 6.05 7.67 -0.80
N THR A 207 6.27 8.23 -1.99
CA THR A 207 5.22 8.78 -2.85
C THR A 207 5.00 7.81 -4.01
N VAL A 208 3.75 7.37 -4.21
CA VAL A 208 3.37 6.51 -5.33
C VAL A 208 2.46 7.29 -6.28
N LEU A 209 2.82 7.32 -7.55
CA LEU A 209 2.05 7.96 -8.62
C LEU A 209 1.58 6.89 -9.61
N MET A 210 0.29 6.89 -9.94
CA MET A 210 -0.29 5.99 -10.92
C MET A 210 -0.93 6.78 -12.05
N GLY A 211 -0.62 6.43 -13.30
CA GLY A 211 -1.14 7.08 -14.50
C GLY A 211 -0.24 8.18 -15.06
N GLY A 212 1.01 8.27 -14.62
CA GLY A 212 2.01 9.20 -15.12
C GLY A 212 2.50 10.22 -14.09
N GLN A 213 3.54 10.96 -14.45
CA GLN A 213 4.17 11.92 -13.51
C GLN A 213 3.44 13.27 -13.44
N GLU A 214 2.95 13.77 -14.58
CA GLU A 214 2.39 15.12 -14.66
C GLU A 214 0.94 15.19 -14.15
N ARG A 215 0.13 14.20 -14.49
CA ARG A 215 -1.29 14.11 -14.10
C ARG A 215 -1.62 12.73 -13.57
N PRO A 216 -1.11 12.39 -12.39
CA PRO A 216 -1.39 11.10 -11.79
C PRO A 216 -2.89 11.02 -11.46
N GLN A 217 -3.45 9.85 -11.68
CA GLN A 217 -4.85 9.57 -11.36
C GLN A 217 -5.02 9.10 -9.94
N VAL A 218 -4.00 8.42 -9.44
CA VAL A 218 -3.87 8.09 -8.02
C VAL A 218 -2.51 8.57 -7.55
N ARG A 219 -2.50 9.30 -6.45
CA ARG A 219 -1.31 9.78 -5.78
C ARG A 219 -1.36 9.39 -4.31
N LEU A 220 -0.46 8.55 -3.88
CA LEU A 220 -0.20 8.32 -2.46
C LEU A 220 0.99 9.20 -2.04
N HIS A 221 0.81 9.98 -1.01
CA HIS A 221 1.79 10.95 -0.54
C HIS A 221 2.31 10.58 0.84
N GLU A 222 3.63 10.56 1.01
CA GLU A 222 4.33 10.39 2.28
C GLU A 222 3.89 9.17 3.11
N SER A 223 3.73 8.02 2.48
CA SER A 223 3.48 6.77 3.17
C SER A 223 4.78 6.13 3.67
N GLU A 224 4.79 5.60 4.87
CA GLU A 224 5.86 4.72 5.31
C GLU A 224 5.73 3.38 4.59
N SER A 225 6.82 2.91 3.98
CA SER A 225 6.82 1.66 3.23
C SER A 225 7.86 0.69 3.73
N SER A 226 7.47 -0.58 3.83
CA SER A 226 8.40 -1.69 4.05
C SER A 226 8.14 -2.79 3.03
N LEU A 227 9.22 -3.24 2.37
CA LEU A 227 9.18 -4.34 1.41
C LEU A 227 9.99 -5.51 1.95
N ILE A 228 9.37 -6.67 1.98
CA ILE A 228 10.00 -7.93 2.35
C ILE A 228 9.94 -8.86 1.13
N VAL A 229 11.09 -9.30 0.66
CA VAL A 229 11.17 -10.33 -0.36
C VAL A 229 10.97 -11.69 0.31
N LEU A 230 9.86 -12.36 0.00
CA LEU A 230 9.47 -13.63 0.60
C LEU A 230 10.17 -14.81 -0.07
N ASP A 231 10.11 -14.85 -1.39
CA ASP A 231 10.80 -15.83 -2.21
C ASP A 231 11.49 -15.15 -3.38
N PRO A 232 12.82 -14.99 -3.29
CA PRO A 232 13.59 -14.38 -4.36
C PRO A 232 13.52 -15.17 -5.67
N ALA A 233 13.43 -16.49 -5.62
CA ALA A 233 13.38 -17.33 -6.83
C ALA A 233 12.04 -17.25 -7.55
N ALA A 234 10.94 -17.09 -6.80
CA ALA A 234 9.61 -16.88 -7.35
C ALA A 234 9.30 -15.40 -7.63
N ALA A 235 10.21 -14.49 -7.31
CA ALA A 235 10.01 -13.04 -7.36
C ALA A 235 8.77 -12.59 -6.56
N THR A 236 8.55 -13.24 -5.40
CA THR A 236 7.46 -12.88 -4.49
C THR A 236 7.96 -11.90 -3.43
N ALA A 237 7.22 -10.82 -3.26
CA ALA A 237 7.49 -9.82 -2.25
C ALA A 237 6.20 -9.27 -1.68
N ASN A 238 6.25 -8.78 -0.45
CA ASN A 238 5.16 -8.10 0.22
C ASN A 238 5.58 -6.66 0.54
N LEU A 239 4.86 -5.69 -0.02
CA LEU A 239 5.00 -4.27 0.28
C LEU A 239 3.88 -3.89 1.23
N GLN A 240 4.25 -3.39 2.39
CA GLN A 240 3.36 -2.78 3.36
C GLN A 240 3.50 -1.27 3.27
N LEU A 241 2.38 -0.58 3.29
CA LEU A 241 2.26 0.88 3.25
C LEU A 241 1.47 1.30 4.49
N GLU A 242 1.99 2.25 5.25
CA GLU A 242 1.37 2.74 6.47
C GLU A 242 1.33 4.26 6.45
N GLY A 243 0.16 4.80 6.75
CA GLY A 243 -0.05 6.24 6.76
C GLY A 243 0.02 6.91 5.38
N GLY A 244 -0.09 8.21 5.37
CA GLY A 244 -0.06 9.02 4.16
C GLY A 244 -1.43 9.45 3.67
N THR A 245 -1.44 10.23 2.59
CA THR A 245 -2.66 10.71 1.95
C THR A 245 -2.79 10.14 0.55
N LEU A 246 -3.90 9.48 0.29
CA LEU A 246 -4.26 8.93 -1.01
C LEU A 246 -5.21 9.89 -1.72
N ASN A 247 -4.72 10.56 -2.75
CA ASN A 247 -5.56 11.36 -3.65
C ASN A 247 -5.97 10.50 -4.85
N VAL A 248 -7.27 10.41 -5.09
CA VAL A 248 -7.85 9.74 -6.25
C VAL A 248 -8.56 10.79 -7.10
N ALA A 249 -8.10 10.96 -8.34
CA ALA A 249 -8.65 11.97 -9.25
C ALA A 249 -10.18 11.83 -9.39
N GLY A 250 -10.89 12.91 -9.07
CA GLY A 250 -12.35 12.96 -9.11
C GLY A 250 -13.07 12.33 -7.92
N LEU A 251 -12.36 11.74 -6.94
CA LEU A 251 -12.97 11.29 -5.69
C LEU A 251 -12.54 12.16 -4.49
N GLY A 252 -11.31 12.68 -4.50
CA GLY A 252 -10.78 13.50 -3.43
C GLY A 252 -9.67 12.82 -2.64
N ASP A 253 -9.49 13.25 -1.41
CA ASP A 253 -8.39 12.82 -0.53
C ASP A 253 -8.88 11.86 0.54
N PHE A 254 -8.17 10.75 0.69
CA PHE A 254 -8.35 9.76 1.73
C PHE A 254 -7.08 9.65 2.58
N GLY A 255 -7.22 9.44 3.87
CA GLY A 255 -6.11 8.95 4.69
C GLY A 255 -5.85 7.49 4.39
N LEU A 256 -4.61 7.09 4.19
CA LEU A 256 -4.23 5.69 4.19
C LEU A 256 -3.86 5.29 5.60
N GLU A 257 -4.57 4.35 6.19
CA GLU A 257 -4.15 3.76 7.45
C GLU A 257 -3.14 2.64 7.18
N PHE A 258 -3.50 1.72 6.32
CA PHE A 258 -2.67 0.57 5.97
C PHE A 258 -3.02 0.04 4.58
N ALA A 259 -2.02 -0.44 3.84
CA ALA A 259 -2.22 -1.26 2.64
C ALA A 259 -1.15 -2.34 2.52
N SER A 260 -1.55 -3.51 2.05
CA SER A 260 -0.64 -4.61 1.72
C SER A 260 -0.73 -4.92 0.23
N LEU A 261 0.42 -4.86 -0.44
CA LEU A 261 0.56 -5.20 -1.85
C LEU A 261 1.47 -6.42 -1.98
N GLN A 262 1.00 -7.43 -2.67
CA GLN A 262 1.76 -8.65 -2.93
C GLN A 262 2.23 -8.65 -4.38
N PHE A 263 3.51 -8.86 -4.58
CA PHE A 263 4.13 -9.02 -5.89
C PHE A 263 4.38 -10.50 -6.13
N GLU A 264 3.93 -11.01 -7.25
CA GLU A 264 4.13 -12.41 -7.62
C GLU A 264 4.20 -12.55 -9.14
N GLY A 265 5.29 -13.11 -9.65
CA GLY A 265 5.44 -13.40 -11.06
C GLY A 265 5.31 -12.20 -12.01
N GLY A 266 5.64 -11.00 -11.54
CA GLY A 266 5.51 -9.74 -12.29
C GLY A 266 4.12 -9.08 -12.19
N GLY A 267 3.17 -9.71 -11.50
CA GLY A 267 1.87 -9.13 -11.15
C GLY A 267 1.86 -8.45 -9.78
N VAL A 268 0.89 -7.59 -9.55
CA VAL A 268 0.64 -6.94 -8.27
C VAL A 268 -0.78 -7.29 -7.82
N ARG A 269 -0.91 -7.71 -6.56
CA ARG A 269 -2.21 -7.94 -5.92
C ARG A 269 -2.36 -7.00 -4.75
N VAL A 270 -3.51 -6.41 -4.59
CA VAL A 270 -3.88 -5.78 -3.33
C VAL A 270 -4.30 -6.90 -2.38
N GLY A 271 -3.65 -7.03 -1.24
CA GLY A 271 -4.09 -7.96 -0.20
C GLY A 271 -5.28 -7.35 0.54
N THR A 272 -5.00 -6.37 1.35
CA THR A 272 -6.00 -5.56 2.08
C THR A 272 -5.54 -4.11 2.08
N ALA A 273 -6.49 -3.18 2.11
CA ALA A 273 -6.19 -1.77 2.37
C ALA A 273 -7.30 -1.17 3.22
N ARG A 274 -6.94 -0.19 4.06
CA ARG A 274 -7.84 0.55 4.90
C ARG A 274 -7.60 2.04 4.69
N LEU A 275 -8.68 2.74 4.31
CA LEU A 275 -8.68 4.16 4.04
C LEU A 275 -9.61 4.88 5.01
N THR A 276 -9.30 6.11 5.36
CA THR A 276 -10.12 6.96 6.22
C THR A 276 -10.61 8.19 5.46
N ALA A 277 -11.63 8.85 5.98
CA ALA A 277 -12.15 10.10 5.41
C ALA A 277 -11.17 11.25 5.69
N GLY A 278 -10.20 11.46 4.81
CA GLY A 278 -9.10 12.40 5.04
C GLY A 278 -8.09 11.88 6.07
N LYS A 279 -7.17 12.74 6.50
CA LYS A 279 -6.06 12.34 7.37
C LYS A 279 -6.48 11.98 8.80
N ASP A 280 -7.54 12.61 9.30
CA ASP A 280 -8.03 12.43 10.68
C ASP A 280 -9.55 12.14 10.70
N GLY A 281 -10.10 11.62 9.59
CA GLY A 281 -11.54 11.39 9.44
C GLY A 281 -12.03 10.16 10.19
N GLU A 282 -13.27 10.22 10.67
CA GLU A 282 -13.90 9.12 11.42
C GLU A 282 -14.39 7.97 10.53
N GLY A 283 -14.55 8.16 9.23
CA GLY A 283 -15.06 7.12 8.33
C GLY A 283 -13.96 6.19 7.83
N GLU A 284 -14.32 4.94 7.52
CA GLU A 284 -13.40 3.91 7.05
C GLU A 284 -13.91 3.22 5.77
N ILE A 285 -13.00 2.97 4.84
CA ILE A 285 -13.21 2.09 3.69
C ILE A 285 -12.22 0.93 3.81
N GLU A 286 -12.72 -0.27 3.93
CA GLU A 286 -11.94 -1.48 3.84
C GLU A 286 -11.97 -2.03 2.41
N ILE A 287 -10.79 -2.24 1.82
CA ILE A 287 -10.61 -2.84 0.50
C ILE A 287 -10.13 -4.27 0.70
N LEU A 288 -10.87 -5.21 0.16
CA LEU A 288 -10.60 -6.64 0.25
C LEU A 288 -10.40 -7.23 -1.15
N ASN A 289 -9.58 -8.25 -1.22
CA ASN A 289 -9.37 -9.02 -2.46
C ASN A 289 -9.57 -10.53 -2.19
N PRO A 290 -10.81 -10.97 -1.92
CA PRO A 290 -11.09 -12.36 -1.56
C PRO A 290 -10.74 -13.34 -2.68
N HIS A 291 -10.77 -12.90 -3.92
CA HIS A 291 -10.44 -13.73 -5.10
C HIS A 291 -8.96 -13.67 -5.49
N GLN A 292 -8.16 -12.90 -4.74
CA GLN A 292 -6.72 -12.71 -5.00
C GLN A 292 -6.42 -12.31 -6.45
N THR A 293 -7.31 -11.55 -7.07
CA THR A 293 -7.16 -11.04 -8.43
C THR A 293 -5.96 -10.10 -8.52
N ALA A 294 -5.10 -10.32 -9.51
CA ALA A 294 -4.01 -9.38 -9.79
C ALA A 294 -4.57 -8.08 -10.36
N LEU A 295 -3.90 -6.96 -10.06
CA LEU A 295 -4.18 -5.69 -10.70
C LEU A 295 -3.73 -5.78 -12.16
N ASP A 296 -4.67 -5.68 -13.09
CA ASP A 296 -4.36 -5.64 -14.51
C ASP A 296 -4.36 -4.19 -15.00
N LEU A 297 -3.19 -3.58 -15.03
CA LEU A 297 -2.99 -2.26 -15.62
C LEU A 297 -2.84 -2.31 -17.16
N GLY A 298 -2.86 -3.49 -17.76
CA GLY A 298 -2.67 -3.71 -19.19
C GLY A 298 -3.94 -3.59 -20.06
N GLY A 299 -5.10 -3.41 -19.47
CA GLY A 299 -6.37 -3.26 -20.21
C GLY A 299 -7.48 -4.24 -19.81
N GLY A 300 -7.18 -5.15 -18.89
CA GLY A 300 -8.18 -5.99 -18.24
C GLY A 300 -9.01 -5.22 -17.22
N GLN A 301 -9.92 -5.92 -16.59
CA GLN A 301 -10.77 -5.39 -15.54
C GLN A 301 -10.38 -6.04 -14.22
N SER A 302 -9.94 -5.21 -13.26
CA SER A 302 -9.67 -5.66 -11.90
C SER A 302 -10.84 -5.29 -11.00
N GLU A 303 -11.27 -6.22 -10.16
CA GLU A 303 -12.36 -6.03 -9.22
C GLU A 303 -11.88 -6.24 -7.80
N LEU A 304 -12.16 -5.27 -6.94
CA LEU A 304 -11.91 -5.31 -5.50
C LEU A 304 -13.23 -5.16 -4.77
N VAL A 305 -13.33 -5.80 -3.61
CA VAL A 305 -14.48 -5.69 -2.72
C VAL A 305 -14.28 -4.51 -1.78
N LEU A 306 -15.33 -3.70 -1.60
CA LEU A 306 -15.32 -2.54 -0.73
C LEU A 306 -16.36 -2.69 0.38
N ARG A 307 -15.94 -2.38 1.60
CA ARG A 307 -16.81 -2.16 2.75
C ARG A 307 -16.62 -0.76 3.28
N VAL A 308 -17.71 -0.13 3.62
CA VAL A 308 -17.73 1.24 4.13
C VAL A 308 -18.26 1.22 5.55
N GLN A 309 -17.64 1.99 6.45
CA GLN A 309 -18.08 2.16 7.84
C GLN A 309 -18.03 3.63 8.21
N ARG A 310 -19.16 4.17 8.63
CA ARG A 310 -19.32 5.58 9.07
C ARG A 310 -18.68 6.62 8.16
N MET A 311 -18.73 6.39 6.85
CA MET A 311 -18.08 7.27 5.88
C MET A 311 -19.04 8.40 5.47
N PRO A 312 -18.60 9.67 5.51
CA PRO A 312 -19.38 10.77 4.97
C PRO A 312 -19.62 10.58 3.46
N LEU A 313 -20.88 10.65 3.03
CA LEU A 313 -21.27 10.40 1.64
C LEU A 313 -20.57 11.35 0.66
N GLY A 314 -20.35 12.61 1.06
CA GLY A 314 -19.63 13.59 0.26
C GLY A 314 -18.17 13.25 -0.01
N VAL A 315 -17.52 12.44 0.82
CA VAL A 315 -16.15 11.93 0.56
C VAL A 315 -16.17 10.90 -0.57
N LEU A 316 -17.20 10.08 -0.64
CA LEU A 316 -17.33 9.02 -1.65
C LEU A 316 -17.78 9.54 -3.02
N LEU A 317 -18.64 10.55 -3.03
CA LEU A 317 -19.26 11.08 -4.25
C LEU A 317 -18.71 12.44 -4.69
N GLY A 318 -17.87 13.03 -3.87
CA GLY A 318 -17.33 14.36 -4.08
C GLY A 318 -18.14 15.47 -3.38
N PRO A 319 -17.52 16.65 -3.18
CA PRO A 319 -18.08 17.72 -2.37
C PRO A 319 -19.42 18.26 -2.91
N SER A 320 -19.57 18.36 -4.22
CA SER A 320 -20.81 18.84 -4.85
C SER A 320 -22.02 17.96 -4.53
N PHE A 321 -21.80 16.65 -4.44
CA PHE A 321 -22.87 15.73 -4.07
C PHE A 321 -23.16 15.75 -2.57
N GLY A 322 -22.12 15.88 -1.75
CA GLY A 322 -22.23 15.99 -0.29
C GLY A 322 -22.98 17.25 0.16
N GLU A 323 -22.97 18.32 -0.63
CA GLU A 323 -23.79 19.51 -0.39
C GLU A 323 -25.29 19.23 -0.63
N TRP A 324 -25.60 18.35 -1.57
CA TRP A 324 -26.97 17.97 -1.86
C TRP A 324 -27.54 16.91 -0.90
N LEU A 325 -26.75 15.88 -0.58
CA LEU A 325 -27.12 14.82 0.36
C LEU A 325 -25.99 14.59 1.36
N SER A 326 -26.24 14.95 2.59
CA SER A 326 -25.31 14.76 3.70
C SER A 326 -25.76 13.61 4.57
N ALA A 327 -24.95 12.56 4.68
CA ALA A 327 -25.18 11.42 5.55
C ALA A 327 -23.85 10.74 5.85
N GLU A 328 -23.73 10.12 7.02
CA GLU A 328 -22.74 9.09 7.28
C GLU A 328 -23.33 7.74 6.88
N VAL A 329 -22.57 6.98 6.12
CA VAL A 329 -23.06 5.74 5.51
C VAL A 329 -22.16 4.56 5.88
N GLU A 330 -22.78 3.39 5.89
CA GLU A 330 -22.09 2.12 6.09
C GLU A 330 -22.64 1.07 5.11
N SER A 331 -21.84 0.06 4.82
CA SER A 331 -22.27 -1.12 4.05
C SER A 331 -23.31 -1.91 4.85
N PRO A 332 -24.48 -2.23 4.29
CA PRO A 332 -25.51 -2.97 5.00
C PRO A 332 -25.09 -4.43 5.21
N GLU A 333 -25.39 -4.97 6.39
CA GLU A 333 -25.15 -6.37 6.68
C GLU A 333 -26.07 -7.28 5.85
N GLY A 334 -25.50 -8.26 5.18
CA GLY A 334 -26.26 -9.29 4.45
C GLY A 334 -26.73 -8.90 3.04
N GLU A 335 -26.59 -7.65 2.61
CA GLU A 335 -26.97 -7.21 1.25
C GLU A 335 -25.84 -7.36 0.22
N GLY A 336 -24.70 -7.92 0.64
CA GLY A 336 -23.51 -8.08 -0.19
C GLY A 336 -22.55 -6.90 -0.10
N ASP A 337 -21.30 -7.18 -0.43
CA ASP A 337 -20.25 -6.18 -0.43
C ASP A 337 -20.31 -5.32 -1.71
N GLY A 338 -19.89 -4.08 -1.60
CA GLY A 338 -19.67 -3.24 -2.75
C GLY A 338 -18.48 -3.70 -3.57
N TYR A 339 -18.38 -3.26 -4.79
CA TYR A 339 -17.20 -3.51 -5.61
C TYR A 339 -16.63 -2.24 -6.22
N PHE A 340 -15.34 -2.27 -6.41
CA PHE A 340 -14.58 -1.28 -7.14
C PHE A 340 -13.90 -1.97 -8.32
N ARG A 341 -14.19 -1.49 -9.51
CA ARG A 341 -13.56 -1.95 -10.75
C ARG A 341 -12.77 -0.80 -11.34
N PHE A 342 -11.57 -1.08 -11.77
CA PHE A 342 -10.86 -0.14 -12.60
C PHE A 342 -10.50 -0.80 -13.92
N ARG A 343 -10.68 -0.01 -14.97
CA ARG A 343 -10.31 -0.37 -16.32
C ARG A 343 -9.24 0.59 -16.77
N THR A 344 -8.11 0.06 -17.17
CA THR A 344 -7.05 0.83 -17.79
C THR A 344 -7.39 1.02 -19.26
N ALA A 345 -8.07 2.12 -19.56
CA ALA A 345 -8.16 2.69 -20.90
C ALA A 345 -7.04 3.73 -21.07
N GLU A 346 -7.01 4.51 -22.15
CA GLU A 346 -6.09 5.66 -22.28
C GLU A 346 -6.20 6.62 -21.09
N VAL A 347 -7.40 6.71 -20.51
CA VAL A 347 -7.67 7.32 -19.22
C VAL A 347 -8.24 6.21 -18.33
N PRO A 348 -7.60 5.81 -17.20
CA PRO A 348 -8.19 4.83 -16.30
C PRO A 348 -9.56 5.29 -15.84
N VAL A 349 -10.52 4.42 -16.04
CA VAL A 349 -11.91 4.63 -15.63
C VAL A 349 -12.15 3.81 -14.39
N PHE A 350 -12.50 4.50 -13.32
CA PHE A 350 -12.95 3.86 -12.10
C PHE A 350 -14.46 3.72 -12.14
N SER A 351 -14.95 2.53 -11.89
CA SER A 351 -16.36 2.27 -11.64
C SER A 351 -16.55 1.61 -10.28
N CYS A 352 -17.57 2.01 -9.56
CA CYS A 352 -17.94 1.37 -8.30
C CYS A 352 -19.46 1.26 -8.17
N ARG A 353 -19.86 0.24 -7.43
CA ARG A 353 -21.23 0.06 -6.93
C ARG A 353 -21.13 -0.37 -5.48
N ILE A 354 -21.60 0.46 -4.59
CA ILE A 354 -21.49 0.22 -3.15
C ILE A 354 -22.87 0.40 -2.55
N PRO A 355 -23.53 -0.68 -2.12
CA PRO A 355 -24.76 -0.57 -1.36
C PRO A 355 -24.46 0.11 -0.03
N PHE A 356 -25.30 1.04 0.39
CA PHE A 356 -25.15 1.75 1.64
C PHE A 356 -26.46 1.91 2.39
N ARG A 357 -26.35 2.04 3.69
CA ARG A 357 -27.38 2.59 4.57
C ARG A 357 -26.78 3.72 5.42
N ALA A 358 -27.60 4.64 5.86
CA ALA A 358 -27.16 5.61 6.85
C ALA A 358 -26.90 4.91 8.17
N THR A 359 -25.86 5.35 8.90
CA THR A 359 -25.57 4.86 10.25
C THR A 359 -26.70 5.26 11.21
N ALA A 360 -26.91 4.48 12.25
CA ALA A 360 -27.94 4.76 13.26
C ALA A 360 -27.73 6.11 13.98
N SER A 361 -26.51 6.61 14.02
CA SER A 361 -26.12 7.90 14.59
C SER A 361 -26.26 9.08 13.63
N SER A 362 -26.39 8.82 12.33
CA SER A 362 -26.50 9.84 11.29
C SER A 362 -27.95 10.28 11.10
N GLU A 363 -28.17 11.59 11.04
CA GLU A 363 -29.41 12.16 10.54
C GLU A 363 -29.20 12.61 9.08
N PRO A 364 -29.62 11.81 8.07
CA PRO A 364 -29.48 12.20 6.68
C PRO A 364 -30.22 13.51 6.40
N LYS A 365 -29.55 14.42 5.72
CA LYS A 365 -30.09 15.73 5.35
C LYS A 365 -30.01 15.90 3.85
N VAL A 366 -31.12 16.27 3.28
CA VAL A 366 -31.20 16.71 1.88
C VAL A 366 -31.00 18.22 1.86
N GLY A 367 -30.07 18.68 1.02
CA GLY A 367 -29.83 20.12 0.83
C GLY A 367 -31.05 20.83 0.21
N ALA A 368 -30.92 22.13 0.00
CA ALA A 368 -32.01 22.98 -0.47
C ALA A 368 -32.52 22.59 -1.85
N LEU A 369 -33.40 21.60 -1.91
CA LEU A 369 -34.20 21.30 -3.09
C LEU A 369 -35.42 22.22 -3.12
N PRO A 370 -35.75 22.88 -4.26
CA PRO A 370 -36.92 23.74 -4.36
C PRO A 370 -38.23 23.03 -4.01
N LEU A 371 -38.36 21.76 -4.37
CA LEU A 371 -39.51 20.92 -4.02
C LEU A 371 -39.82 20.88 -2.53
N LEU A 372 -38.80 20.98 -1.64
CA LEU A 372 -39.01 20.93 -0.19
C LEU A 372 -39.70 22.21 0.31
N GLY A 373 -39.42 23.36 -0.32
CA GLY A 373 -40.13 24.61 -0.06
C GLY A 373 -41.57 24.51 -0.49
N ILE A 374 -41.85 24.00 -1.70
CA ILE A 374 -43.21 23.80 -2.22
C ILE A 374 -43.99 22.84 -1.29
N LEU A 375 -43.36 21.75 -0.85
CA LEU A 375 -44.00 20.83 0.09
C LEU A 375 -44.34 21.51 1.41
N ALA A 376 -43.46 22.37 1.95
CA ALA A 376 -43.70 23.09 3.19
C ALA A 376 -44.87 24.08 3.04
N ASP A 377 -44.95 24.77 1.92
CA ASP A 377 -46.00 25.76 1.64
C ASP A 377 -47.37 25.06 1.42
N GLU A 378 -47.43 23.99 0.59
CA GLU A 378 -48.65 23.27 0.28
C GLU A 378 -49.21 22.44 1.46
N MET A 379 -48.32 21.97 2.32
CA MET A 379 -48.66 21.19 3.51
C MET A 379 -48.83 22.07 4.77
N GLU A 380 -48.58 23.39 4.66
CA GLU A 380 -48.58 24.35 5.78
C GLU A 380 -47.69 23.90 6.96
N GLU A 381 -46.63 23.11 6.70
CA GLU A 381 -45.79 22.52 7.71
C GLU A 381 -44.31 22.81 7.44
N PRO A 382 -43.65 23.69 8.24
CA PRO A 382 -42.23 24.05 8.05
C PRO A 382 -41.24 22.87 8.11
N TRP A 383 -41.65 21.73 8.69
CA TRP A 383 -40.83 20.53 8.76
C TRP A 383 -40.35 20.07 7.39
N TYR A 384 -41.16 20.24 6.33
CA TYR A 384 -40.81 19.82 4.97
C TYR A 384 -39.68 20.64 4.33
N GLN A 385 -39.35 21.83 4.84
CA GLN A 385 -38.15 22.58 4.40
C GLN A 385 -36.84 21.92 4.76
N ALA A 386 -36.80 21.19 5.88
CA ALA A 386 -35.62 20.48 6.37
C ALA A 386 -36.02 19.11 6.95
N PRO A 387 -36.46 18.19 6.09
CA PRO A 387 -36.98 16.91 6.54
C PRO A 387 -35.87 16.04 7.17
N ARG A 388 -36.24 15.27 8.20
CA ARG A 388 -35.41 14.28 8.86
C ARG A 388 -35.87 12.90 8.43
N PHE A 389 -34.93 12.05 8.03
CA PHE A 389 -35.20 10.69 7.58
C PHE A 389 -34.79 9.71 8.67
N ASP A 390 -35.75 9.36 9.54
CA ASP A 390 -35.55 8.57 10.76
C ASP A 390 -35.94 7.11 10.64
N VAL A 391 -36.53 6.68 9.53
CA VAL A 391 -36.97 5.29 9.30
C VAL A 391 -36.00 4.53 8.45
N GLU A 392 -35.71 5.04 7.27
CA GLU A 392 -34.79 4.42 6.33
C GLU A 392 -34.03 5.48 5.53
N ALA A 393 -32.75 5.25 5.37
CA ALA A 393 -31.92 5.99 4.42
C ALA A 393 -30.90 5.02 3.84
N LYS A 394 -31.17 4.57 2.63
CA LYS A 394 -30.35 3.60 1.90
C LYS A 394 -30.28 3.92 0.42
N GLY A 395 -29.35 3.29 -0.25
CA GLY A 395 -29.19 3.41 -1.70
C GLY A 395 -27.99 2.66 -2.19
N LEU A 396 -27.72 2.86 -3.44
CA LEU A 396 -26.57 2.31 -4.13
C LEU A 396 -25.70 3.44 -4.64
N LEU A 397 -24.51 3.55 -4.09
CA LEU A 397 -23.47 4.46 -4.53
C LEU A 397 -22.94 3.96 -5.86
N VAL A 398 -23.02 4.77 -6.90
CA VAL A 398 -22.61 4.39 -8.26
C VAL A 398 -21.64 5.42 -8.81
N ARG A 399 -20.57 4.92 -9.39
CA ARG A 399 -19.68 5.71 -10.24
C ARG A 399 -19.40 4.93 -11.51
N ASP A 400 -19.65 5.53 -12.65
CA ASP A 400 -19.41 4.95 -13.96
C ASP A 400 -19.23 6.04 -15.02
N GLY A 401 -18.23 5.89 -15.89
CA GLY A 401 -18.03 6.75 -17.04
C GLY A 401 -17.88 8.26 -16.76
N GLY A 402 -17.40 8.66 -15.58
CA GLY A 402 -17.30 10.06 -15.16
C GLY A 402 -18.56 10.60 -14.50
N MET A 403 -19.64 9.82 -14.44
CA MET A 403 -20.82 10.09 -13.63
C MET A 403 -20.64 9.49 -12.24
N SER A 404 -21.05 10.21 -11.20
CA SER A 404 -21.09 9.70 -9.83
C SER A 404 -22.40 10.11 -9.17
N GLY A 405 -22.94 9.25 -8.31
CA GLY A 405 -24.20 9.58 -7.65
C GLY A 405 -24.78 8.41 -6.87
N VAL A 406 -26.08 8.52 -6.60
CA VAL A 406 -26.85 7.52 -5.89
C VAL A 406 -27.94 6.98 -6.77
N ASP A 407 -28.00 5.67 -6.88
CA ASP A 407 -29.10 4.90 -7.48
C ASP A 407 -29.89 4.19 -6.38
N GLU A 408 -31.12 3.78 -6.67
CA GLU A 408 -32.00 3.09 -5.71
C GLU A 408 -32.11 3.82 -4.35
N LEU A 409 -31.95 5.16 -4.38
CA LEU A 409 -32.07 5.98 -3.18
C LEU A 409 -33.44 5.80 -2.56
N ARG A 410 -33.48 5.58 -1.25
CA ARG A 410 -34.69 5.62 -0.44
C ARG A 410 -34.41 6.33 0.87
N LEU A 411 -35.07 7.46 1.05
CA LEU A 411 -35.06 8.24 2.28
C LEU A 411 -36.50 8.25 2.80
N GLU A 412 -36.72 7.80 4.01
CA GLU A 412 -38.04 7.66 4.60
C GLU A 412 -38.14 8.29 5.98
N SER A 413 -39.10 9.15 6.13
CA SER A 413 -39.54 9.73 7.42
C SER A 413 -40.84 9.11 7.86
N ARG A 414 -40.93 8.85 9.16
CA ARG A 414 -42.09 8.16 9.71
C ARG A 414 -43.40 8.93 9.43
N GLY A 415 -44.22 8.37 8.54
CA GLY A 415 -45.56 8.86 8.23
C GLY A 415 -45.62 10.29 7.64
N ARG A 416 -44.54 10.76 7.00
CA ARG A 416 -44.47 12.12 6.45
C ARG A 416 -43.99 12.18 4.99
N LEU A 417 -42.80 11.69 4.71
CA LEU A 417 -42.19 11.86 3.40
C LEU A 417 -41.33 10.66 3.04
N ILE A 418 -41.42 10.23 1.80
CA ILE A 418 -40.52 9.28 1.19
C ILE A 418 -39.92 9.93 -0.06
N LEU A 419 -38.60 9.96 -0.14
CA LEU A 419 -37.90 10.32 -1.39
C LEU A 419 -37.20 9.05 -1.89
N ALA A 420 -37.50 8.65 -3.13
CA ALA A 420 -36.90 7.46 -3.73
C ALA A 420 -36.51 7.76 -5.19
N GLY A 421 -35.41 7.18 -5.66
CA GLY A 421 -35.02 7.36 -7.05
C GLY A 421 -33.53 7.34 -7.29
N ARG A 422 -33.09 8.09 -8.29
CA ARG A 422 -31.71 8.17 -8.74
C ARG A 422 -31.32 9.62 -8.97
N VAL A 423 -30.13 9.99 -8.49
CA VAL A 423 -29.50 11.29 -8.78
C VAL A 423 -28.02 11.07 -9.07
N MET A 424 -27.56 11.56 -10.21
CA MET A 424 -26.19 11.45 -10.67
C MET A 424 -25.62 12.86 -10.88
N ALA A 425 -24.31 12.99 -10.76
CA ALA A 425 -23.56 14.18 -11.10
C ALA A 425 -22.49 13.83 -12.14
N ASP A 426 -22.27 14.69 -13.11
CA ASP A 426 -21.15 14.58 -14.03
C ASP A 426 -19.84 15.12 -13.39
N ALA A 427 -18.74 15.04 -14.13
CA ALA A 427 -17.44 15.53 -13.68
C ALA A 427 -17.40 17.06 -13.43
N ALA A 428 -18.35 17.83 -13.98
CA ALA A 428 -18.51 19.26 -13.76
C ALA A 428 -19.43 19.56 -12.56
N GLY A 429 -19.99 18.53 -11.92
CA GLY A 429 -20.91 18.64 -10.79
C GLY A 429 -22.35 18.98 -11.20
N LYS A 430 -22.68 18.86 -12.51
CA LYS A 430 -24.05 19.02 -12.99
C LYS A 430 -24.88 17.82 -12.59
N LEU A 431 -26.00 18.07 -11.90
CA LEU A 431 -26.93 17.04 -11.46
C LEU A 431 -27.91 16.66 -12.59
N GLU A 432 -28.22 15.37 -12.66
CA GLU A 432 -29.29 14.79 -13.44
C GLU A 432 -29.94 13.68 -12.64
N GLY A 433 -31.24 13.73 -12.44
CA GLY A 433 -31.90 12.75 -11.60
C GLY A 433 -33.39 12.70 -11.77
N ARG A 434 -33.98 11.66 -11.21
CA ARG A 434 -35.42 11.48 -11.09
C ARG A 434 -35.72 10.99 -9.69
N LEU A 435 -36.50 11.77 -8.96
CA LEU A 435 -36.99 11.40 -7.64
C LEU A 435 -38.49 11.12 -7.70
N GLN A 436 -38.89 10.13 -6.94
CA GLN A 436 -40.29 9.88 -6.61
C GLN A 436 -40.52 10.44 -5.21
N VAL A 437 -41.47 11.31 -5.09
CA VAL A 437 -41.90 11.93 -3.83
C VAL A 437 -43.16 11.22 -3.38
N GLY A 438 -43.10 10.56 -2.23
CA GLY A 438 -44.23 9.84 -1.62
C GLY A 438 -44.75 10.59 -0.41
N LEU A 439 -46.03 10.96 -0.41
CA LEU A 439 -46.73 11.57 0.72
C LEU A 439 -47.82 10.61 1.22
N PRO A 440 -48.10 10.55 2.53
CA PRO A 440 -49.22 9.80 3.05
C PRO A 440 -50.55 10.31 2.44
N ASP A 441 -51.45 9.40 2.08
CA ASP A 441 -52.74 9.76 1.52
C ASP A 441 -53.55 10.70 2.42
N ALA A 442 -53.44 10.53 3.74
CA ALA A 442 -54.10 11.37 4.73
C ALA A 442 -53.57 12.82 4.69
N ALA A 443 -52.24 12.97 4.67
CA ALA A 443 -51.61 14.29 4.61
C ALA A 443 -51.93 15.01 3.30
N LEU A 444 -51.87 14.31 2.17
CA LEU A 444 -52.16 14.90 0.88
C LEU A 444 -53.65 15.35 0.74
N ALA A 445 -54.57 14.78 1.54
CA ALA A 445 -55.98 15.15 1.49
C ALA A 445 -56.23 16.63 1.90
N GLU A 446 -55.32 17.20 2.71
CA GLU A 446 -55.39 18.57 3.21
C GLU A 446 -54.77 19.61 2.23
N ALA A 447 -53.95 19.15 1.27
CA ALA A 447 -53.31 20.01 0.28
C ALA A 447 -54.27 20.55 -0.79
N SER A 448 -53.80 21.55 -1.54
CA SER A 448 -54.56 22.16 -2.63
C SER A 448 -54.96 21.15 -3.73
N PRO A 449 -56.13 21.32 -4.40
CA PRO A 449 -56.55 20.41 -5.47
C PRO A 449 -55.54 20.31 -6.64
N PRO A 450 -54.92 21.40 -7.11
CA PRO A 450 -53.88 21.31 -8.14
C PRO A 450 -52.71 20.44 -7.68
N PHE A 451 -52.21 20.67 -6.46
CA PHE A 451 -51.08 19.90 -5.89
C PHE A 451 -51.42 18.41 -5.77
N ARG A 452 -52.64 18.07 -5.27
CA ARG A 452 -53.10 16.67 -5.21
C ARG A 452 -53.12 15.97 -6.57
N SER A 453 -53.40 16.70 -7.63
CA SER A 453 -53.49 16.13 -8.99
C SER A 453 -52.14 15.70 -9.57
N ILE A 454 -51.01 16.20 -9.03
CA ILE A 454 -49.65 15.80 -9.43
C ILE A 454 -49.33 14.38 -8.93
N PHE A 455 -49.84 14.00 -7.76
CA PHE A 455 -49.60 12.69 -7.13
C PHE A 455 -50.58 11.63 -7.69
N LYS A 456 -50.27 11.12 -8.88
CA LYS A 456 -51.16 10.25 -9.65
C LYS A 456 -51.13 8.78 -9.21
N ARG A 457 -49.99 8.27 -8.73
CA ARG A 457 -49.82 6.88 -8.33
C ARG A 457 -50.14 6.70 -6.83
N ARG A 458 -50.92 5.70 -6.49
CA ARG A 458 -51.22 5.32 -5.10
C ARG A 458 -50.64 3.94 -4.83
N GLU A 459 -49.84 3.83 -3.79
CA GLU A 459 -49.21 2.57 -3.43
C GLU A 459 -48.87 2.55 -1.94
N ALA A 460 -49.25 1.48 -1.25
CA ALA A 460 -48.93 1.25 0.17
C ALA A 460 -49.33 2.41 1.12
N GLY A 461 -50.48 3.08 0.87
CA GLY A 461 -50.96 4.21 1.68
C GLY A 461 -50.26 5.53 1.42
N HIS A 462 -49.47 5.61 0.36
CA HIS A 462 -48.82 6.83 -0.12
C HIS A 462 -49.22 7.17 -1.54
N ALA A 463 -49.32 8.45 -1.78
CA ALA A 463 -49.44 9.04 -3.10
C ALA A 463 -48.07 9.47 -3.62
N TRP A 464 -47.80 9.20 -4.89
CA TRP A 464 -46.49 9.39 -5.50
C TRP A 464 -46.53 10.36 -6.66
N ALA A 465 -45.60 11.31 -6.65
CA ALA A 465 -45.25 12.18 -7.76
C ALA A 465 -43.84 11.90 -8.25
N THR A 466 -43.57 12.11 -9.53
CA THR A 466 -42.23 12.00 -10.11
C THR A 466 -41.71 13.39 -10.40
N VAL A 467 -40.50 13.69 -9.91
CA VAL A 467 -39.84 14.98 -10.03
C VAL A 467 -38.48 14.79 -10.69
N ASN A 468 -38.17 15.56 -11.72
CA ASN A 468 -36.89 15.53 -12.38
C ASN A 468 -35.97 16.55 -11.70
N ILE A 469 -34.72 16.13 -11.41
CA ILE A 469 -33.68 16.95 -10.76
C ILE A 469 -32.64 17.33 -11.80
N SER A 470 -32.21 18.59 -11.76
CA SER A 470 -31.17 19.16 -12.61
C SER A 470 -30.39 20.25 -11.84
N GLY A 471 -29.51 20.99 -12.52
CA GLY A 471 -28.71 22.05 -11.87
C GLY A 471 -27.37 21.56 -11.40
N ASN A 472 -26.95 21.98 -10.23
CA ASN A 472 -25.70 21.53 -9.58
C ASN A 472 -25.92 21.30 -8.06
N GLY A 473 -24.95 20.68 -7.39
CA GLY A 473 -25.09 20.31 -5.97
C GLY A 473 -25.41 21.49 -5.02
N ARG A 474 -24.95 22.70 -5.35
CA ARG A 474 -25.23 23.93 -4.56
C ARG A 474 -26.57 24.57 -4.88
N GLN A 475 -26.99 24.45 -6.13
CA GLN A 475 -28.21 25.02 -6.65
C GLN A 475 -28.94 23.97 -7.48
N PRO A 476 -29.47 22.94 -6.82
CA PRO A 476 -30.31 21.96 -7.50
C PRO A 476 -31.61 22.62 -7.96
N VAL A 477 -32.11 22.18 -9.09
CA VAL A 477 -33.39 22.63 -9.69
C VAL A 477 -34.25 21.41 -9.87
N ASP A 478 -35.52 21.54 -9.57
CA ASP A 478 -36.50 20.49 -9.85
C ASP A 478 -37.69 21.05 -10.67
N ASP A 479 -38.48 20.18 -11.19
CA ASP A 479 -39.62 20.54 -12.06
C ASP A 479 -40.97 20.51 -11.33
N LEU A 480 -41.02 20.38 -10.00
CA LEU A 480 -42.28 20.28 -9.25
C LEU A 480 -43.12 21.57 -9.38
N GLN A 481 -42.46 22.75 -9.31
CA GLN A 481 -43.14 24.03 -9.52
C GLN A 481 -43.80 24.11 -10.88
N GLN A 482 -43.13 23.69 -11.95
CA GLN A 482 -43.69 23.66 -13.32
C GLN A 482 -44.88 22.71 -13.42
N GLN A 483 -44.79 21.56 -12.72
CA GLN A 483 -45.91 20.60 -12.68
C GLN A 483 -47.13 21.20 -11.94
N LEU A 484 -46.87 21.98 -10.86
CA LEU A 484 -47.93 22.66 -10.11
C LEU A 484 -48.63 23.73 -10.95
N GLU A 485 -47.88 24.61 -11.61
CA GLU A 485 -48.42 25.65 -12.52
C GLU A 485 -49.25 25.04 -13.67
N ALA A 486 -48.77 23.92 -14.23
CA ALA A 486 -49.52 23.19 -15.26
C ALA A 486 -50.84 22.58 -14.73
N ALA A 487 -50.79 22.08 -13.48
CA ALA A 487 -51.98 21.54 -12.81
C ALA A 487 -53.01 22.62 -12.47
N GLU A 488 -52.58 23.80 -12.00
CA GLU A 488 -53.44 24.95 -11.74
C GLU A 488 -54.16 25.40 -13.00
N THR A 489 -53.45 25.48 -14.15
CA THR A 489 -54.03 25.85 -15.44
C THR A 489 -55.08 24.83 -15.91
N THR A 490 -54.91 23.55 -15.55
CA THR A 490 -55.81 22.46 -15.93
C THR A 490 -57.04 22.37 -15.04
N VAL A 491 -56.91 22.74 -13.76
CA VAL A 491 -57.99 22.69 -12.75
C VAL A 491 -58.81 23.98 -12.73
N ALA A 492 -58.27 25.10 -13.23
CA ALA A 492 -59.06 26.33 -13.40
C ALA A 492 -60.27 26.04 -14.34
N PRO A 493 -61.52 26.11 -13.84
CA PRO A 493 -62.63 25.92 -14.69
C PRO A 493 -62.58 26.98 -15.78
N GLY A 494 -62.57 26.55 -17.00
CA GLY A 494 -62.45 27.40 -18.19
C GLY A 494 -63.30 28.64 -18.07
N SER A 495 -62.68 29.80 -17.92
CA SER A 495 -63.35 31.13 -18.08
C SER A 495 -63.77 31.41 -19.50
N GLY A 496 -63.85 30.38 -20.34
CA GLY A 496 -64.28 30.41 -21.72
C GLY A 496 -65.71 29.92 -21.96
N GLY A 497 -66.46 29.47 -20.90
CA GLY A 497 -67.79 28.88 -21.07
C GLY A 497 -68.95 29.73 -20.63
N ALA A 498 -68.72 30.88 -19.99
CA ALA A 498 -69.88 31.74 -19.54
C ALA A 498 -70.40 32.65 -20.61
N GLU A 499 -69.61 33.05 -21.61
CA GLU A 499 -70.13 33.88 -22.74
C GLU A 499 -70.95 33.08 -23.75
N SER A 500 -70.70 31.79 -23.87
CA SER A 500 -71.44 30.98 -24.89
C SER A 500 -72.86 30.58 -24.46
N VAL A 501 -73.13 30.55 -23.13
CA VAL A 501 -74.50 30.19 -22.66
C VAL A 501 -75.42 31.39 -22.70
N GLU A 502 -74.94 32.62 -22.43
CA GLU A 502 -75.76 33.87 -22.60
C GLU A 502 -75.99 34.21 -24.05
N ASP A 503 -75.00 33.99 -24.94
CA ASP A 503 -75.20 34.17 -26.38
C ASP A 503 -76.12 33.10 -26.97
N ALA A 504 -76.06 31.86 -26.51
CA ALA A 504 -77.01 30.81 -26.93
C ALA A 504 -78.49 31.10 -26.46
N PHE A 505 -78.64 31.72 -25.29
CA PHE A 505 -79.95 32.15 -24.79
C PHE A 505 -80.50 33.39 -25.53
N ARG A 506 -79.65 34.31 -26.04
CA ARG A 506 -80.04 35.45 -26.86
C ARG A 506 -80.52 35.04 -28.25
N GLU A 507 -79.91 34.05 -28.84
CA GLU A 507 -80.39 33.53 -30.16
C GLU A 507 -81.75 32.82 -30.07
N LEU A 508 -82.09 32.22 -28.93
CA LEU A 508 -83.37 31.55 -28.73
C LEU A 508 -84.53 32.49 -28.36
N THR A 509 -84.28 33.76 -28.05
CA THR A 509 -85.27 34.72 -27.60
C THR A 509 -85.55 35.82 -28.62
N THR A 510 -85.03 35.80 -29.86
CA THR A 510 -85.34 36.74 -30.90
C THR A 510 -86.57 36.20 -31.73
N PRO A 511 -87.77 36.79 -31.57
CA PRO A 511 -88.93 36.34 -32.35
C PRO A 511 -88.75 36.76 -33.83
N GLY A 512 -88.93 35.81 -34.71
CA GLY A 512 -88.85 35.99 -36.14
C GLY A 512 -89.75 37.12 -36.60
N SER A 513 -89.26 38.09 -37.36
CA SER A 513 -90.00 38.96 -38.22
C SER A 513 -89.73 38.63 -39.68
N ARG A 514 -90.77 38.33 -40.33
CA ARG A 514 -91.00 38.00 -41.72
C ARG A 514 -90.12 38.72 -42.73
#